data_d4f1bf9cbac954ea2f93a04b16448776
#
_entry.id   d4f1bf9cbac954ea2f93a04b16448776
#
_cell.length_a   1.000
_cell.length_b   1.000
_cell.length_c   1.000
_cell.angle_alpha   90.00
_cell.angle_beta   90.00
_cell.angle_gamma   90.00
#
_symmetry.space_group_name_H-M   'P 1'
#
loop_
_entity.id
_entity.type
_entity.pdbx_description
1 polymer ?
#
loop_
_entity_poly.entity_id
_entity_poly.type
_entity_poly.pdbx_seq_one_letter_code
_entity_poly.pdbx_strand_id
1 'polypeptide(L)'
;LLTTPPGSYESFRRRGRRRTYTINPRTVTAVNTIQKYARDHHLVVWDMYNVVGGSLRACKNWQEARLMRPDHVHYLPEGYILQGNLLYEAIIKAYNDYVSH
;
A
#
# COMPACT_ATOMS: atom_id res chain seq x y z
N LEU A 1 9.70 10.79 -7.58
CA LEU A 1 8.94 10.28 -6.45
C LEU A 1 8.51 8.84 -6.69
N LEU A 2 8.89 7.95 -5.79
CA LEU A 2 8.44 6.57 -5.80
C LEU A 2 7.40 6.37 -4.69
N THR A 3 6.49 5.42 -4.89
CA THR A 3 5.54 5.03 -3.83
C THR A 3 5.58 3.53 -3.62
N THR A 4 5.43 3.09 -2.37
CA THR A 4 5.21 1.68 -2.07
C THR A 4 3.76 1.31 -2.33
N PRO A 5 3.46 0.04 -2.62
CA PRO A 5 2.09 -0.39 -2.88
C PRO A 5 1.22 -0.35 -1.62
N PRO A 6 -0.11 -0.28 -1.77
CA PRO A 6 -1.01 -0.24 -0.62
C PRO A 6 -1.19 -1.58 0.09
N GLY A 7 -0.77 -2.68 -0.50
CA GLY A 7 -0.94 -4.02 0.02
C GLY A 7 -1.98 -4.83 -0.73
N SER A 8 -1.87 -6.14 -0.66
CA SER A 8 -2.84 -7.06 -1.25
C SER A 8 -2.83 -8.39 -0.53
N TYR A 9 -3.89 -9.16 -0.72
CA TYR A 9 -3.96 -10.53 -0.29
C TYR A 9 -3.53 -11.45 -1.42
N GLU A 10 -3.07 -12.64 -1.05
CA GLU A 10 -2.85 -13.77 -1.95
C GLU A 10 -3.95 -14.79 -1.68
N SER A 11 -4.56 -15.31 -2.73
CA SER A 11 -5.66 -16.27 -2.59
C SER A 11 -5.21 -17.68 -2.89
N PHE A 12 -5.78 -18.62 -2.15
CA PHE A 12 -5.54 -20.03 -2.34
C PHE A 12 -6.84 -20.81 -2.20
N ARG A 13 -7.08 -21.75 -3.10
CA ARG A 13 -8.28 -22.59 -3.07
C ARG A 13 -7.89 -24.06 -3.34
N ARG A 14 -8.19 -24.92 -2.37
CA ARG A 14 -8.15 -26.37 -2.59
C ARG A 14 -9.43 -26.83 -3.25
N ARG A 15 -9.33 -27.91 -4.05
CA ARG A 15 -10.48 -28.51 -4.72
C ARG A 15 -11.60 -28.83 -3.71
N GLY A 16 -12.83 -28.37 -3.99
CA GLY A 16 -14.00 -28.59 -3.11
C GLY A 16 -14.02 -27.77 -1.82
N ARG A 17 -13.11 -26.80 -1.65
CA ARG A 17 -13.03 -25.95 -0.47
C ARG A 17 -13.26 -24.49 -0.82
N ARG A 18 -13.58 -23.68 0.19
CA ARG A 18 -13.66 -22.23 0.04
C ARG A 18 -12.27 -21.65 -0.22
N ARG A 19 -12.23 -20.55 -1.00
CA ARG A 19 -11.01 -19.80 -1.20
C ARG A 19 -10.57 -19.16 0.11
N THR A 20 -9.29 -19.28 0.42
CA THR A 20 -8.69 -18.61 1.58
C THR A 20 -7.79 -17.47 1.10
N TYR A 21 -7.56 -16.49 1.98
CA TYR A 21 -6.77 -15.31 1.69
C TYR A 21 -5.70 -15.13 2.76
N THR A 22 -4.48 -14.89 2.33
CA THR A 22 -3.37 -14.56 3.21
C THR A 22 -2.69 -13.30 2.69
N ILE A 23 -2.02 -12.57 3.58
CA ILE A 23 -1.28 -11.39 3.18
C ILE A 23 -0.18 -11.81 2.20
N ASN A 24 -0.11 -11.11 1.05
CA ASN A 24 0.88 -11.44 0.03
C ASN A 24 2.28 -11.08 0.50
N PRO A 25 3.17 -12.07 0.72
CA PRO A 25 4.52 -11.80 1.22
C PRO A 25 5.38 -11.06 0.19
N ARG A 26 5.03 -11.13 -1.09
CA ARG A 26 5.75 -10.40 -2.15
C ARG A 26 5.60 -8.89 -2.01
N THR A 27 4.53 -8.42 -1.36
CA THR A 27 4.35 -6.99 -1.08
C THR A 27 5.47 -6.46 -0.19
N VAL A 28 5.83 -7.19 0.87
CA VAL A 28 6.92 -6.79 1.76
C VAL A 28 8.24 -6.74 1.00
N THR A 29 8.50 -7.74 0.16
CA THR A 29 9.70 -7.76 -0.70
C THR A 29 9.73 -6.55 -1.63
N ALA A 30 8.62 -6.23 -2.27
CA ALA A 30 8.51 -5.06 -3.16
C ALA A 30 8.77 -3.75 -2.40
N VAL A 31 8.17 -3.61 -1.21
CA VAL A 31 8.37 -2.43 -0.36
C VAL A 31 9.85 -2.26 0.00
N ASN A 32 10.49 -3.32 0.47
CA ASN A 32 11.90 -3.29 0.85
C ASN A 32 12.81 -2.98 -0.35
N THR A 33 12.51 -3.54 -1.51
CA THR A 33 13.25 -3.29 -2.75
C THR A 33 13.12 -1.83 -3.19
N ILE A 34 11.92 -1.27 -3.16
CA ILE A 34 11.69 0.14 -3.52
C ILE A 34 12.45 1.06 -2.57
N GLN A 35 12.40 0.80 -1.27
CA GLN A 35 13.08 1.61 -0.26
C GLN A 35 14.59 1.55 -0.43
N LYS A 36 15.14 0.35 -0.67
CA LYS A 36 16.59 0.19 -0.91
C LYS A 36 17.01 0.92 -2.18
N TYR A 37 16.28 0.76 -3.26
CA TYR A 37 16.58 1.43 -4.52
C TYR A 37 16.57 2.95 -4.34
N ALA A 38 15.58 3.47 -3.63
CA ALA A 38 15.49 4.91 -3.38
C ALA A 38 16.67 5.43 -2.56
N ARG A 39 17.09 4.71 -1.51
CA ARG A 39 18.27 5.08 -0.72
C ARG A 39 19.53 5.08 -1.58
N ASP A 40 19.72 4.04 -2.37
CA ASP A 40 20.95 3.88 -3.20
C ASP A 40 21.03 4.95 -4.29
N HIS A 41 19.90 5.49 -4.73
CA HIS A 41 19.83 6.48 -5.82
C HIS A 41 19.40 7.88 -5.34
N HIS A 42 19.30 8.09 -4.02
CA HIS A 42 18.89 9.37 -3.41
C HIS A 42 17.53 9.87 -3.93
N LEU A 43 16.57 8.96 -4.04
CA LEU A 43 15.22 9.27 -4.50
C LEU A 43 14.26 9.40 -3.32
N VAL A 44 13.20 10.18 -3.50
CA VAL A 44 12.13 10.35 -2.52
C VAL A 44 11.13 9.22 -2.63
N VAL A 45 10.73 8.65 -1.49
CA VAL A 45 9.71 7.59 -1.41
C VAL A 45 8.55 8.05 -0.56
N TRP A 46 7.32 7.84 -1.07
CA TRP A 46 6.10 7.85 -0.27
C TRP A 46 5.80 6.42 0.16
N ASP A 47 5.93 6.11 1.44
CA ASP A 47 5.76 4.76 1.97
C ASP A 47 4.31 4.52 2.37
N MET A 48 3.43 4.40 1.39
CA MET A 48 2.01 4.15 1.62
C MET A 48 1.77 2.88 2.42
N TYR A 49 2.50 1.80 2.12
CA TYR A 49 2.30 0.52 2.76
C TYR A 49 2.38 0.61 4.29
N ASN A 50 3.43 1.22 4.80
CA ASN A 50 3.62 1.34 6.25
C ASN A 50 2.72 2.40 6.88
N VAL A 51 2.40 3.47 6.15
CA VAL A 51 1.48 4.52 6.65
C VAL A 51 0.09 3.94 6.90
N VAL A 52 -0.39 3.01 6.07
CA VAL A 52 -1.73 2.42 6.24
C VAL A 52 -1.73 1.16 7.11
N GLY A 53 -0.62 0.79 7.70
CA GLY A 53 -0.55 -0.29 8.69
C GLY A 53 0.54 -1.33 8.49
N GLY A 54 1.22 -1.33 7.35
CA GLY A 54 2.33 -2.26 7.09
C GLY A 54 1.92 -3.72 6.99
N SER A 55 2.88 -4.61 7.19
CA SER A 55 2.68 -6.05 7.06
C SER A 55 1.69 -6.62 8.08
N LEU A 56 1.49 -5.96 9.21
CA LEU A 56 0.58 -6.43 10.25
C LEU A 56 -0.87 -6.00 10.01
N ARG A 57 -1.11 -4.84 9.40
CA ARG A 57 -2.43 -4.23 9.38
C ARG A 57 -2.90 -3.65 8.05
N ALA A 58 -2.01 -3.38 7.08
CA ALA A 58 -2.41 -2.66 5.86
C ALA A 58 -3.61 -3.30 5.15
N CYS A 59 -3.49 -4.57 4.76
CA CYS A 59 -4.58 -5.27 4.07
C CYS A 59 -5.83 -5.37 4.94
N LYS A 60 -5.66 -5.64 6.23
CA LYS A 60 -6.77 -5.77 7.15
C LYS A 60 -7.51 -4.45 7.33
N ASN A 61 -6.78 -3.34 7.42
CA ASN A 61 -7.38 -2.01 7.51
C ASN A 61 -8.23 -1.69 6.27
N TRP A 62 -7.70 -1.97 5.07
CA TRP A 62 -8.45 -1.76 3.85
C TRP A 62 -9.71 -2.62 3.79
N GLN A 63 -9.60 -3.89 4.19
CA GLN A 63 -10.72 -4.82 4.19
C GLN A 63 -11.80 -4.43 5.21
N GLU A 64 -11.39 -4.09 6.43
CA GLU A 64 -12.33 -3.66 7.48
C GLU A 64 -13.07 -2.38 7.11
N ALA A 65 -12.40 -1.47 6.39
CA ALA A 65 -13.02 -0.26 5.87
C ALA A 65 -13.90 -0.52 4.64
N ARG A 66 -13.97 -1.76 4.16
CA ARG A 66 -14.75 -2.16 2.97
C ARG A 66 -14.35 -1.43 1.70
N LEU A 67 -13.05 -1.22 1.54
CA LEU A 67 -12.49 -0.50 0.39
C LEU A 67 -11.86 -1.43 -0.65
N MET A 68 -11.84 -2.74 -0.39
CA MET A 68 -11.30 -3.73 -1.32
C MET A 68 -12.42 -4.41 -2.11
N ARG A 69 -12.10 -4.79 -3.36
CA ARG A 69 -12.97 -5.64 -4.17
C ARG A 69 -12.96 -7.08 -3.64
N PRO A 70 -13.93 -7.91 -4.06
CA PRO A 70 -14.01 -9.32 -3.61
C PRO A 70 -12.77 -10.15 -3.93
N ASP A 71 -11.94 -9.75 -4.91
CA ASP A 71 -10.70 -10.45 -5.24
C ASP A 71 -9.58 -10.22 -4.20
N HIS A 72 -9.76 -9.28 -3.27
CA HIS A 72 -8.80 -8.93 -2.21
C HIS A 72 -7.44 -8.43 -2.75
N VAL A 73 -7.42 -7.95 -3.97
CA VAL A 73 -6.24 -7.36 -4.63
C VAL A 73 -6.52 -5.94 -5.09
N HIS A 74 -7.63 -5.74 -5.79
CA HIS A 74 -8.04 -4.44 -6.28
C HIS A 74 -8.91 -3.71 -5.25
N TYR A 75 -9.04 -2.41 -5.42
CA TYR A 75 -9.78 -1.54 -4.51
C TYR A 75 -11.03 -1.01 -5.19
N LEU A 76 -12.04 -0.68 -4.39
CA LEU A 76 -13.20 0.06 -4.88
C LEU A 76 -12.76 1.49 -5.23
N PRO A 77 -13.54 2.24 -6.05
CA PRO A 77 -13.20 3.61 -6.39
C PRO A 77 -12.89 4.48 -5.18
N GLU A 78 -13.63 4.32 -4.09
CA GLU A 78 -13.40 5.05 -2.84
C GLU A 78 -12.04 4.73 -2.22
N GLY A 79 -11.57 3.49 -2.35
CA GLY A 79 -10.25 3.08 -1.89
C GLY A 79 -9.14 3.75 -2.69
N TYR A 80 -9.28 3.80 -4.01
CA TYR A 80 -8.31 4.48 -4.87
C TYR A 80 -8.31 5.99 -4.63
N ILE A 81 -9.47 6.60 -4.42
CA ILE A 81 -9.58 8.03 -4.10
C ILE A 81 -8.86 8.34 -2.78
N LEU A 82 -9.06 7.51 -1.76
CA LEU A 82 -8.37 7.68 -0.48
C LEU A 82 -6.84 7.57 -0.64
N GLN A 83 -6.36 6.59 -1.42
CA GLN A 83 -4.94 6.44 -1.69
C GLN A 83 -4.37 7.69 -2.39
N GLY A 84 -5.08 8.22 -3.38
CA GLY A 84 -4.69 9.43 -4.08
C GLY A 84 -4.66 10.65 -3.15
N ASN A 85 -5.64 10.77 -2.27
CA ASN A 85 -5.69 11.87 -1.29
C ASN A 85 -4.54 11.80 -0.29
N LEU A 86 -4.21 10.60 0.20
CA LEU A 86 -3.06 10.42 1.10
C LEU A 86 -1.76 10.86 0.44
N LEU A 87 -1.55 10.46 -0.82
CA LEU A 87 -0.38 10.87 -1.58
C LEU A 87 -0.35 12.38 -1.81
N TYR A 88 -1.49 12.96 -2.19
CA TYR A 88 -1.61 14.40 -2.40
C TYR A 88 -1.25 15.19 -1.15
N GLU A 89 -1.80 14.81 0.00
CA GLU A 89 -1.50 15.46 1.28
C GLU A 89 -0.02 15.35 1.65
N ALA A 90 0.60 14.20 1.39
CA ALA A 90 2.02 14.00 1.63
C ALA A 90 2.88 14.93 0.75
N ILE A 91 2.52 15.10 -0.52
CA ILE A 91 3.22 15.99 -1.45
C ILE A 91 3.08 17.44 -0.99
N ILE A 92 1.87 17.87 -0.62
CA ILE A 92 1.64 19.24 -0.13
C ILE A 92 2.43 19.52 1.15
N LYS A 93 2.44 18.56 2.08
CA LYS A 93 3.23 18.70 3.30
C LYS A 93 4.72 18.83 3.00
N ALA A 94 5.24 17.99 2.13
CA ALA A 94 6.66 18.04 1.74
C ALA A 94 7.00 19.37 1.05
N TYR A 95 6.13 19.87 0.19
CA TYR A 95 6.32 21.17 -0.44
C TYR A 95 6.34 22.30 0.59
N ASN A 96 5.37 22.31 1.51
CA ASN A 96 5.30 23.34 2.55
C ASN A 96 6.53 23.30 3.47
N ASP A 97 6.99 22.12 3.85
CA ASP A 97 8.22 21.96 4.65
C ASP A 97 9.43 22.49 3.88
N TYR A 98 9.51 22.23 2.60
CA TYR A 98 10.62 22.71 1.75
C TYR A 98 10.66 24.23 1.65
N VAL A 99 9.52 24.88 1.42
CA VAL A 99 9.45 26.34 1.27
C VAL A 99 9.58 27.08 2.61
N SER A 100 9.40 26.41 3.74
CA SER A 100 9.56 26.98 5.07
C SER A 100 11.00 27.02 5.54
N HIS A 101 11.87 26.34 4.83
CA HIS A 101 13.29 26.27 5.11
C HIS A 101 14.08 26.97 4.01
#